data_ef4a1e2d70c1982f3d207ee67bb25e16
#
_entry.id   ef4a1e2d70c1982f3d207ee67bb25e16
#
_cell.length_a   1.000
_cell.length_b   1.000
_cell.length_c   1.000
_cell.angle_alpha   90.00
_cell.angle_beta   90.00
_cell.angle_gamma   90.00
#
_symmetry.space_group_name_H-M   'P 1'
#
loop_
_entity.id
_entity.type
_entity.pdbx_description
1 polymer ?
#
loop_
_entity_poly.entity_id
_entity_poly.type
_entity_poly.pdbx_seq_one_letter_code
_entity_poly.pdbx_strand_id
1 'polypeptide(L)'
;MVSQAQEEIIEIKDVFSVKLKRRRFAGQKKGGTLLGITVFKCLSKEANKLTDCAIHLNNLSEDHCHLWFRHLKEILNGFQNRPKSLKVFVNPSSHKREATHVYFEQVAPLFKLADIKTDVTLTEYEGHALSVLKECDLQAFDGVVCVGGDGSVSEVAHGLLLKAQIDAGKDTDYVLSPVRAPVPLGVIPAGTSNILAHTLYGIKHAVTATLHIVMGHIQPVDVCSFSTPSKLLRFGFSAMFGFGARTLALAEKHRWMPSNQRKDFAFIKTLADLKPEECELSFLPLQIPQEDSHENDRKKKEKIRKKGSKDQWQKIQGHFLNVSIMAIPCLCSMAPRGLAPNTSSIFPSLRPTPFKK
;
A
#
# COMPACT_ATOMS: atom_id res chain seq x y z
N MET A 1 26.33 39.74 -21.20
CA MET A 1 25.72 39.13 -19.99
C MET A 1 25.99 37.65 -20.06
N VAL A 2 26.95 37.16 -19.29
CA VAL A 2 27.24 35.73 -19.17
C VAL A 2 26.15 35.17 -18.25
N SER A 3 25.24 34.35 -18.79
CA SER A 3 24.25 33.61 -18.02
C SER A 3 25.04 32.68 -17.08
N GLN A 4 24.96 32.91 -15.77
CA GLN A 4 25.44 31.95 -14.78
C GLN A 4 24.78 30.61 -15.07
N ALA A 5 25.58 29.62 -15.44
CA ALA A 5 25.12 28.24 -15.57
C ALA A 5 24.65 27.80 -14.19
N GLN A 6 23.34 27.60 -14.04
CA GLN A 6 22.78 27.10 -12.80
C GLN A 6 23.09 25.61 -12.73
N GLU A 7 23.97 25.20 -11.81
CA GLU A 7 24.27 23.80 -11.56
C GLU A 7 23.05 23.13 -10.92
N GLU A 8 22.47 22.14 -11.59
CA GLU A 8 21.40 21.31 -11.04
C GLU A 8 22.00 20.01 -10.52
N ILE A 9 21.91 19.78 -9.21
CA ILE A 9 22.34 18.53 -8.57
C ILE A 9 21.20 17.50 -8.66
N ILE A 10 21.51 16.33 -9.22
CA ILE A 10 20.60 15.19 -9.29
C ILE A 10 21.06 14.15 -8.29
N GLU A 11 20.28 13.90 -7.25
CA GLU A 11 20.58 12.83 -6.32
C GLU A 11 20.23 11.48 -6.96
N ILE A 12 21.19 10.57 -6.96
CA ILE A 12 21.06 9.25 -7.61
C ILE A 12 19.96 8.39 -6.95
N LYS A 13 19.68 8.61 -5.68
CA LYS A 13 18.58 7.94 -4.97
C LYS A 13 17.20 8.24 -5.58
N ASP A 14 17.02 9.43 -6.17
CA ASP A 14 15.78 9.86 -6.80
C ASP A 14 15.65 9.38 -8.26
N VAL A 15 16.73 8.88 -8.83
CA VAL A 15 16.75 8.31 -10.18
C VAL A 15 16.24 6.88 -10.14
N PHE A 16 15.26 6.55 -11.00
CA PHE A 16 14.72 5.20 -11.08
C PHE A 16 15.00 4.50 -12.42
N SER A 17 15.38 5.25 -13.47
CA SER A 17 15.72 4.64 -14.76
C SER A 17 16.71 5.49 -15.54
N VAL A 18 17.47 4.82 -16.40
CA VAL A 18 18.31 5.44 -17.42
C VAL A 18 18.12 4.71 -18.74
N LYS A 19 18.02 5.45 -19.85
CA LYS A 19 17.84 4.90 -21.20
C LYS A 19 18.78 5.60 -22.18
N LEU A 20 19.22 4.86 -23.20
CA LEU A 20 19.95 5.45 -24.34
C LEU A 20 19.01 6.28 -25.19
N LYS A 21 19.34 7.53 -25.47
CA LYS A 21 18.58 8.45 -26.33
C LYS A 21 19.07 8.30 -27.77
N ARG A 22 18.19 7.83 -28.66
CA ARG A 22 18.51 7.64 -30.08
C ARG A 22 17.55 8.42 -30.97
N ARG A 23 18.09 9.04 -32.03
CA ARG A 23 17.28 9.58 -33.15
C ARG A 23 16.96 8.43 -34.10
N ARG A 24 15.68 8.24 -34.39
CA ARG A 24 15.20 7.25 -35.36
C ARG A 24 14.47 7.95 -36.50
N PHE A 25 14.56 7.38 -37.70
CA PHE A 25 13.72 7.81 -38.81
C PHE A 25 12.29 7.23 -38.64
N ALA A 26 11.32 7.86 -39.32
CA ALA A 26 9.94 7.38 -39.32
C ALA A 26 9.89 5.91 -39.80
N GLY A 27 9.22 5.03 -39.02
CA GLY A 27 9.13 3.59 -39.30
C GLY A 27 10.29 2.73 -38.78
N GLN A 28 11.39 3.30 -38.32
CA GLN A 28 12.53 2.55 -37.79
C GLN A 28 12.27 2.05 -36.36
N LYS A 29 12.13 0.74 -36.16
CA LYS A 29 11.85 0.12 -34.84
C LYS A 29 13.11 -0.10 -33.98
N LYS A 30 14.28 -0.33 -34.57
CA LYS A 30 15.55 -0.61 -33.88
C LYS A 30 16.70 0.22 -34.45
N GLY A 31 17.79 0.42 -33.66
CA GLY A 31 18.95 1.20 -34.08
C GLY A 31 18.72 2.71 -34.01
N GLY A 32 19.35 3.47 -34.91
CA GLY A 32 19.33 4.94 -34.98
C GLY A 32 20.58 5.58 -34.35
N THR A 33 20.82 6.86 -34.70
CA THR A 33 21.97 7.65 -34.21
C THR A 33 21.84 7.87 -32.70
N LEU A 34 22.87 7.53 -31.94
CA LEU A 34 22.91 7.77 -30.49
C LEU A 34 23.18 9.25 -30.24
N LEU A 35 22.33 9.89 -29.46
CA LEU A 35 22.39 11.33 -29.14
C LEU A 35 22.82 11.60 -27.70
N GLY A 36 22.72 10.60 -26.80
CA GLY A 36 22.99 10.77 -25.38
C GLY A 36 22.25 9.74 -24.53
N ILE A 37 22.01 10.10 -23.30
CA ILE A 37 21.22 9.32 -22.35
C ILE A 37 20.02 10.12 -21.85
N THR A 38 18.98 9.46 -21.42
CA THR A 38 17.87 10.07 -20.67
C THR A 38 17.82 9.47 -19.29
N VAL A 39 17.90 10.30 -18.28
CA VAL A 39 17.79 9.94 -16.87
C VAL A 39 16.35 10.26 -16.43
N PHE A 40 15.69 9.29 -15.77
CA PHE A 40 14.35 9.47 -15.25
C PHE A 40 14.41 9.53 -13.72
N LYS A 41 14.00 10.68 -13.17
CA LYS A 41 13.95 10.90 -11.73
C LYS A 41 12.53 11.03 -11.21
N CYS A 42 12.34 10.66 -9.96
CA CYS A 42 11.13 10.94 -9.20
C CYS A 42 11.19 12.38 -8.69
N LEU A 43 10.11 13.15 -8.90
CA LEU A 43 10.00 14.55 -8.50
C LEU A 43 8.77 14.74 -7.61
N SER A 44 8.95 15.38 -6.45
CA SER A 44 7.85 15.85 -5.61
C SER A 44 7.44 17.26 -6.05
N LYS A 45 6.27 17.41 -6.67
CA LYS A 45 5.72 18.71 -7.11
C LYS A 45 4.83 19.37 -6.06
N GLU A 46 4.09 18.56 -5.34
CA GLU A 46 3.13 18.97 -4.31
C GLU A 46 3.29 18.07 -3.09
N ALA A 47 2.73 18.45 -1.95
CA ALA A 47 2.75 17.61 -0.77
C ALA A 47 2.19 16.19 -1.10
N ASN A 48 3.02 15.18 -0.87
CA ASN A 48 2.73 13.77 -1.10
C ASN A 48 2.49 13.34 -2.58
N LYS A 49 2.67 14.23 -3.56
CA LYS A 49 2.45 13.89 -4.97
C LYS A 49 3.77 13.74 -5.71
N LEU A 50 4.03 12.53 -6.18
CA LEU A 50 5.18 12.19 -6.99
C LEU A 50 4.83 12.17 -8.47
N THR A 51 5.78 12.61 -9.29
CA THR A 51 5.72 12.53 -10.76
C THR A 51 7.08 12.11 -11.29
N ASP A 52 7.11 11.52 -12.45
CA ASP A 52 8.34 11.27 -13.18
C ASP A 52 8.82 12.51 -13.92
N CYS A 53 10.11 12.65 -14.05
CA CYS A 53 10.77 13.71 -14.81
C CYS A 53 11.91 13.13 -15.65
N ALA A 54 11.92 13.43 -16.93
CA ALA A 54 12.96 13.01 -17.85
C ALA A 54 13.99 14.12 -18.07
N ILE A 55 15.25 13.84 -17.82
CA ILE A 55 16.37 14.74 -18.06
C ILE A 55 17.19 14.18 -19.20
N HIS A 56 17.37 14.96 -20.27
CA HIS A 56 18.10 14.56 -21.44
C HIS A 56 19.53 15.09 -21.39
N LEU A 57 20.50 14.19 -21.37
CA LEU A 57 21.92 14.51 -21.41
C LEU A 57 22.46 14.11 -22.80
N ASN A 58 22.80 15.10 -23.61
CA ASN A 58 23.35 14.89 -24.94
C ASN A 58 24.86 14.79 -24.89
N ASN A 59 25.44 13.91 -25.70
CA ASN A 59 26.88 13.77 -25.85
C ASN A 59 27.20 13.36 -27.30
N LEU A 60 28.27 13.94 -27.86
CA LEU A 60 28.71 13.64 -29.22
C LEU A 60 29.47 12.30 -29.31
N SER A 61 30.05 11.81 -28.21
CA SER A 61 30.75 10.54 -28.16
C SER A 61 29.79 9.41 -27.80
N GLU A 62 29.61 8.46 -28.70
CA GLU A 62 28.82 7.24 -28.44
C GLU A 62 29.41 6.39 -27.31
N ASP A 63 30.73 6.28 -27.22
CA ASP A 63 31.43 5.53 -26.19
C ASP A 63 31.17 6.10 -24.79
N HIS A 64 31.19 7.43 -24.63
CA HIS A 64 30.83 8.07 -23.39
C HIS A 64 29.37 7.83 -23.01
N CYS A 65 28.45 7.87 -23.99
CA CYS A 65 27.04 7.57 -23.74
C CYS A 65 26.85 6.13 -23.21
N HIS A 66 27.56 5.16 -23.81
CA HIS A 66 27.51 3.76 -23.38
C HIS A 66 28.16 3.56 -22.01
N LEU A 67 29.29 4.25 -21.74
CA LEU A 67 29.98 4.21 -20.46
C LEU A 67 29.07 4.72 -19.33
N TRP A 68 28.52 5.93 -19.47
CA TRP A 68 27.60 6.53 -18.51
C TRP A 68 26.34 5.68 -18.30
N PHE A 69 25.74 5.18 -19.39
CA PHE A 69 24.58 4.31 -19.32
C PHE A 69 24.85 3.06 -18.48
N ARG A 70 26.00 2.41 -18.69
CA ARG A 70 26.40 1.19 -17.97
C ARG A 70 26.59 1.48 -16.49
N HIS A 71 27.39 2.48 -16.14
CA HIS A 71 27.67 2.81 -14.74
C HIS A 71 26.40 3.22 -13.98
N LEU A 72 25.54 4.06 -14.58
CA LEU A 72 24.28 4.43 -13.95
C LEU A 72 23.37 3.21 -13.76
N LYS A 73 23.33 2.29 -14.73
CA LYS A 73 22.58 1.04 -14.61
C LYS A 73 23.11 0.15 -13.48
N GLU A 74 24.40 0.03 -13.34
CA GLU A 74 25.05 -0.73 -12.27
C GLU A 74 24.68 -0.15 -10.90
N ILE A 75 24.76 1.16 -10.72
CA ILE A 75 24.37 1.85 -9.48
C ILE A 75 22.88 1.62 -9.18
N LEU A 76 21.99 1.81 -10.17
CA LEU A 76 20.55 1.62 -9.98
C LEU A 76 20.19 0.16 -9.63
N ASN A 77 20.89 -0.81 -10.21
CA ASN A 77 20.72 -2.23 -9.90
C ASN A 77 21.21 -2.62 -8.49
N GLY A 78 22.05 -1.79 -7.86
CA GLY A 78 22.55 -1.97 -6.50
C GLY A 78 21.55 -1.61 -5.40
N PHE A 79 20.43 -0.95 -5.72
CA PHE A 79 19.40 -0.66 -4.73
C PHE A 79 18.58 -1.93 -4.42
N GLN A 80 18.80 -2.52 -3.26
CA GLN A 80 18.25 -3.84 -2.88
C GLN A 80 16.74 -3.91 -2.82
N ASN A 81 16.07 -2.82 -2.39
CA ASN A 81 14.61 -2.81 -2.20
C ASN A 81 13.82 -2.50 -3.48
N ARG A 82 14.49 -2.17 -4.59
CA ARG A 82 13.82 -1.87 -5.86
C ARG A 82 13.43 -3.17 -6.57
N PRO A 83 12.15 -3.38 -6.88
CA PRO A 83 11.70 -4.61 -7.49
C PRO A 83 12.18 -4.76 -8.94
N LYS A 84 12.44 -6.00 -9.35
CA LYS A 84 12.76 -6.38 -10.74
C LYS A 84 11.64 -7.23 -11.37
N SER A 85 10.84 -7.91 -10.53
CA SER A 85 9.75 -8.76 -10.94
C SER A 85 8.55 -8.60 -10.01
N LEU A 86 7.36 -8.34 -10.56
CA LEU A 86 6.13 -8.11 -9.80
C LEU A 86 5.00 -9.00 -10.32
N LYS A 87 4.25 -9.62 -9.39
CA LYS A 87 2.94 -10.20 -9.66
C LYS A 87 1.88 -9.10 -9.52
N VAL A 88 1.08 -8.86 -10.54
CA VAL A 88 0.12 -7.75 -10.58
C VAL A 88 -1.30 -8.29 -10.73
N PHE A 89 -2.19 -7.91 -9.81
CA PHE A 89 -3.62 -8.17 -9.90
C PHE A 89 -4.34 -6.88 -10.26
N VAL A 90 -5.13 -6.92 -11.33
CA VAL A 90 -5.95 -5.80 -11.77
C VAL A 90 -7.42 -6.23 -11.71
N ASN A 91 -8.27 -5.47 -11.03
CA ASN A 91 -9.69 -5.76 -10.94
C ASN A 91 -10.48 -4.93 -11.98
N PRO A 92 -10.87 -5.52 -13.15
CA PRO A 92 -11.58 -4.80 -14.20
C PRO A 92 -12.94 -4.25 -13.77
N SER A 93 -13.56 -4.84 -12.75
CA SER A 93 -14.87 -4.41 -12.22
C SER A 93 -14.76 -3.21 -11.28
N SER A 94 -13.54 -2.80 -10.91
CA SER A 94 -13.32 -1.66 -10.03
C SER A 94 -13.71 -0.36 -10.74
N HIS A 95 -14.52 0.47 -10.07
CA HIS A 95 -14.92 1.82 -10.47
C HIS A 95 -15.17 1.99 -11.98
N LYS A 96 -16.22 1.33 -12.50
CA LYS A 96 -16.63 1.42 -13.92
C LYS A 96 -15.54 1.03 -14.93
N ARG A 97 -14.69 0.05 -14.61
CA ARG A 97 -13.55 -0.43 -15.41
C ARG A 97 -12.34 0.51 -15.43
N GLU A 98 -12.27 1.49 -14.54
CA GLU A 98 -11.17 2.43 -14.48
C GLU A 98 -9.82 1.76 -14.12
N ALA A 99 -9.82 0.69 -13.32
CA ALA A 99 -8.60 0.01 -12.90
C ALA A 99 -7.76 -0.53 -14.06
N THR A 100 -8.42 -1.04 -15.11
CA THR A 100 -7.73 -1.51 -16.32
C THR A 100 -7.06 -0.35 -17.05
N HIS A 101 -7.77 0.77 -17.21
CA HIS A 101 -7.24 1.98 -17.83
C HIS A 101 -6.07 2.55 -17.01
N VAL A 102 -6.23 2.67 -15.69
CA VAL A 102 -5.17 3.12 -14.77
C VAL A 102 -3.92 2.25 -14.92
N TYR A 103 -4.10 0.92 -14.95
CA TYR A 103 -2.95 0.03 -15.09
C TYR A 103 -2.23 0.24 -16.42
N PHE A 104 -2.92 0.12 -17.55
CA PHE A 104 -2.26 0.14 -18.87
C PHE A 104 -1.73 1.52 -19.26
N GLU A 105 -2.41 2.61 -18.87
CA GLU A 105 -2.03 3.96 -19.26
C GLU A 105 -1.08 4.67 -18.28
N GLN A 106 -1.13 4.34 -16.98
CA GLN A 106 -0.36 5.07 -15.98
C GLN A 106 0.69 4.21 -15.28
N VAL A 107 0.40 2.93 -15.03
CA VAL A 107 1.23 2.05 -14.19
C VAL A 107 2.23 1.25 -15.03
N ALA A 108 1.74 0.49 -16.02
CA ALA A 108 2.56 -0.39 -16.84
C ALA A 108 3.68 0.36 -17.60
N PRO A 109 3.46 1.59 -18.13
CA PRO A 109 4.55 2.36 -18.73
C PRO A 109 5.67 2.69 -17.75
N LEU A 110 5.37 3.02 -16.48
CA LEU A 110 6.37 3.30 -15.45
C LEU A 110 7.14 2.05 -15.05
N PHE A 111 6.46 0.91 -14.86
CA PHE A 111 7.13 -0.36 -14.59
C PHE A 111 8.07 -0.75 -15.74
N LYS A 112 7.61 -0.63 -16.99
CA LYS A 112 8.43 -0.87 -18.18
C LYS A 112 9.62 0.09 -18.27
N LEU A 113 9.41 1.36 -17.92
CA LEU A 113 10.47 2.36 -17.90
C LEU A 113 11.55 2.03 -16.85
N ALA A 114 11.13 1.51 -15.70
CA ALA A 114 12.01 1.06 -14.62
C ALA A 114 12.63 -0.34 -14.86
N ASP A 115 12.38 -0.97 -16.02
CA ASP A 115 12.82 -2.33 -16.38
C ASP A 115 12.27 -3.43 -15.43
N ILE A 116 11.10 -3.21 -14.84
CA ILE A 116 10.42 -4.17 -13.98
C ILE A 116 9.60 -5.13 -14.86
N LYS A 117 9.82 -6.43 -14.66
CA LYS A 117 9.00 -7.48 -15.29
C LYS A 117 7.69 -7.61 -14.52
N THR A 118 6.57 -7.73 -15.23
CA THR A 118 5.26 -7.87 -14.61
C THR A 118 4.54 -9.11 -15.13
N ASP A 119 4.04 -9.93 -14.23
CA ASP A 119 3.09 -11.00 -14.49
C ASP A 119 1.70 -10.52 -14.07
N VAL A 120 0.81 -10.29 -15.04
CA VAL A 120 -0.46 -9.59 -14.86
C VAL A 120 -1.63 -10.56 -14.90
N THR A 121 -2.43 -10.57 -13.86
CA THR A 121 -3.71 -11.27 -13.77
C THR A 121 -4.86 -10.26 -13.73
N LEU A 122 -5.74 -10.30 -14.73
CA LEU A 122 -7.02 -9.61 -14.68
C LEU A 122 -8.00 -10.48 -13.90
N THR A 123 -8.54 -9.97 -12.79
CA THR A 123 -9.48 -10.76 -11.98
C THR A 123 -10.86 -10.84 -12.64
N GLU A 124 -11.47 -12.02 -12.66
CA GLU A 124 -12.74 -12.28 -13.36
C GLU A 124 -13.93 -12.37 -12.40
N TYR A 125 -13.68 -12.84 -11.15
CA TYR A 125 -14.69 -13.05 -10.12
C TYR A 125 -14.14 -12.74 -8.72
N GLU A 126 -15.00 -12.66 -7.75
CA GLU A 126 -14.63 -12.51 -6.34
C GLU A 126 -13.91 -13.77 -5.85
N GLY A 127 -12.73 -13.62 -5.24
CA GLY A 127 -11.88 -14.74 -4.83
C GLY A 127 -10.87 -15.21 -5.90
N HIS A 128 -10.87 -14.65 -7.12
CA HIS A 128 -9.92 -15.05 -8.16
C HIS A 128 -8.47 -14.76 -7.78
N ALA A 129 -8.20 -13.58 -7.22
CA ALA A 129 -6.85 -13.25 -6.76
C ALA A 129 -6.38 -14.19 -5.63
N LEU A 130 -7.28 -14.56 -4.73
CA LEU A 130 -7.01 -15.54 -3.67
C LEU A 130 -6.67 -16.92 -4.25
N SER A 131 -7.41 -17.40 -5.24
CA SER A 131 -7.17 -18.69 -5.88
C SER A 131 -5.81 -18.72 -6.58
N VAL A 132 -5.48 -17.67 -7.33
CA VAL A 132 -4.18 -17.56 -8.02
C VAL A 132 -3.03 -17.49 -7.01
N LEU A 133 -3.18 -16.73 -5.91
CA LEU A 133 -2.13 -16.62 -4.91
C LEU A 133 -1.85 -17.92 -4.17
N LYS A 134 -2.85 -18.78 -3.94
CA LYS A 134 -2.65 -20.08 -3.32
C LYS A 134 -1.70 -20.99 -4.10
N GLU A 135 -1.72 -20.90 -5.42
CA GLU A 135 -0.91 -21.73 -6.33
C GLU A 135 0.37 -21.01 -6.79
N CYS A 136 0.48 -19.69 -6.54
CA CYS A 136 1.59 -18.87 -7.02
C CYS A 136 2.88 -19.19 -6.27
N ASP A 137 3.99 -19.31 -6.99
CA ASP A 137 5.33 -19.28 -6.39
C ASP A 137 5.74 -17.82 -6.13
N LEU A 138 5.61 -17.40 -4.88
CA LEU A 138 5.93 -16.04 -4.46
C LEU A 138 7.44 -15.74 -4.49
N GLN A 139 8.31 -16.76 -4.50
CA GLN A 139 9.77 -16.57 -4.56
C GLN A 139 10.22 -16.07 -5.94
N ALA A 140 9.39 -16.24 -6.98
CA ALA A 140 9.66 -15.73 -8.32
C ALA A 140 9.48 -14.20 -8.44
N PHE A 141 8.94 -13.54 -7.41
CA PHE A 141 8.59 -12.12 -7.42
C PHE A 141 9.19 -11.36 -6.24
N ASP A 142 9.55 -10.10 -6.49
CA ASP A 142 10.02 -9.17 -5.44
C ASP A 142 8.84 -8.49 -4.73
N GLY A 143 7.62 -8.62 -5.25
CA GLY A 143 6.41 -8.06 -4.67
C GLY A 143 5.14 -8.45 -5.40
N VAL A 144 4.02 -8.26 -4.72
CA VAL A 144 2.66 -8.38 -5.28
C VAL A 144 2.06 -6.98 -5.37
N VAL A 145 1.38 -6.66 -6.46
CA VAL A 145 0.73 -5.36 -6.67
C VAL A 145 -0.76 -5.57 -6.94
N CYS A 146 -1.60 -4.80 -6.26
CA CYS A 146 -3.03 -4.75 -6.49
C CYS A 146 -3.44 -3.40 -7.08
N VAL A 147 -4.05 -3.41 -8.26
CA VAL A 147 -4.67 -2.25 -8.91
C VAL A 147 -6.18 -2.37 -8.78
N GLY A 148 -6.76 -1.61 -7.86
CA GLY A 148 -8.18 -1.75 -7.54
C GLY A 148 -8.62 -0.88 -6.36
N GLY A 149 -9.80 -1.18 -5.83
CA GLY A 149 -10.34 -0.56 -4.62
C GLY A 149 -10.01 -1.33 -3.35
N ASP A 150 -10.48 -0.83 -2.19
CA ASP A 150 -10.20 -1.40 -0.87
C ASP A 150 -10.58 -2.90 -0.76
N GLY A 151 -11.67 -3.34 -1.40
CA GLY A 151 -12.08 -4.74 -1.43
C GLY A 151 -11.08 -5.65 -2.13
N SER A 152 -10.58 -5.23 -3.30
CA SER A 152 -9.56 -5.99 -4.06
C SER A 152 -8.24 -6.05 -3.30
N VAL A 153 -7.82 -4.93 -2.71
CA VAL A 153 -6.60 -4.87 -1.89
C VAL A 153 -6.72 -5.80 -0.68
N SER A 154 -7.88 -5.79 -0.02
CA SER A 154 -8.14 -6.67 1.14
C SER A 154 -8.14 -8.16 0.74
N GLU A 155 -8.65 -8.51 -0.45
CA GLU A 155 -8.61 -9.87 -0.99
C GLU A 155 -7.18 -10.32 -1.27
N VAL A 156 -6.39 -9.50 -1.96
CA VAL A 156 -4.98 -9.80 -2.27
C VAL A 156 -4.14 -9.90 -0.99
N ALA A 157 -4.34 -8.99 -0.02
CA ALA A 157 -3.66 -9.04 1.26
C ALA A 157 -3.98 -10.32 2.04
N HIS A 158 -5.27 -10.71 2.06
CA HIS A 158 -5.70 -11.97 2.67
C HIS A 158 -5.06 -13.18 1.98
N GLY A 159 -5.10 -13.22 0.65
CA GLY A 159 -4.50 -14.30 -0.14
C GLY A 159 -3.00 -14.42 0.07
N LEU A 160 -2.29 -13.30 0.11
CA LEU A 160 -0.85 -13.25 0.35
C LEU A 160 -0.48 -13.78 1.74
N LEU A 161 -1.23 -13.40 2.78
CA LEU A 161 -1.00 -13.88 4.13
C LEU A 161 -1.41 -15.35 4.30
N LEU A 162 -2.49 -15.78 3.66
CA LEU A 162 -2.90 -17.18 3.68
C LEU A 162 -1.86 -18.08 2.98
N LYS A 163 -1.35 -17.64 1.83
CA LYS A 163 -0.24 -18.35 1.15
C LYS A 163 0.99 -18.45 2.03
N ALA A 164 1.34 -17.39 2.77
CA ALA A 164 2.46 -17.44 3.71
C ALA A 164 2.26 -18.50 4.82
N GLN A 165 1.02 -18.70 5.32
CA GLN A 165 0.73 -19.78 6.29
C GLN A 165 0.89 -21.15 5.64
N ILE A 166 0.37 -21.33 4.43
CA ILE A 166 0.46 -22.58 3.66
C ILE A 166 1.93 -22.97 3.43
N ASP A 167 2.73 -22.03 2.92
CA ASP A 167 4.15 -22.27 2.62
C ASP A 167 4.99 -22.55 3.88
N ALA A 168 4.55 -22.02 5.03
CA ALA A 168 5.15 -22.32 6.32
C ALA A 168 4.64 -23.64 6.96
N GLY A 169 3.78 -24.38 6.27
CA GLY A 169 3.18 -25.62 6.78
C GLY A 169 2.28 -25.41 8.01
N LYS A 170 1.70 -24.20 8.16
CA LYS A 170 0.81 -23.88 9.26
C LYS A 170 -0.64 -24.17 8.93
N ASP A 171 -1.42 -24.47 9.99
CA ASP A 171 -2.87 -24.58 9.87
C ASP A 171 -3.47 -23.26 9.36
N THR A 172 -4.35 -23.36 8.37
CA THR A 172 -5.04 -22.21 7.77
C THR A 172 -6.42 -21.97 8.37
N ASP A 173 -6.97 -22.94 9.05
CA ASP A 173 -8.27 -22.82 9.73
C ASP A 173 -8.10 -22.26 11.15
N TYR A 174 -7.01 -22.63 11.83
CA TYR A 174 -6.75 -22.17 13.19
C TYR A 174 -5.37 -21.53 13.32
N VAL A 175 -5.28 -20.23 13.08
CA VAL A 175 -4.02 -19.48 13.05
C VAL A 175 -3.73 -18.83 14.41
N LEU A 176 -2.95 -19.52 15.26
CA LEU A 176 -2.49 -18.99 16.55
C LEU A 176 -1.37 -17.96 16.42
N SER A 177 -0.43 -18.21 15.54
CA SER A 177 0.76 -17.38 15.33
C SER A 177 0.95 -17.13 13.84
N PRO A 178 0.38 -16.05 13.30
CA PRO A 178 0.49 -15.73 11.87
C PRO A 178 1.93 -15.52 11.42
N VAL A 179 2.24 -15.99 10.22
CA VAL A 179 3.51 -15.73 9.52
C VAL A 179 3.37 -14.47 8.67
N ARG A 180 4.42 -13.66 8.60
CA ARG A 180 4.47 -12.48 7.74
C ARG A 180 4.44 -12.88 6.27
N ALA A 181 3.88 -12.01 5.43
CA ALA A 181 3.99 -12.15 3.99
C ALA A 181 5.47 -12.11 3.57
N PRO A 182 5.92 -13.01 2.68
CA PRO A 182 7.32 -13.10 2.28
C PRO A 182 7.74 -11.94 1.36
N VAL A 183 6.79 -11.31 0.68
CA VAL A 183 6.99 -10.19 -0.25
C VAL A 183 6.05 -9.04 0.07
N PRO A 184 6.45 -7.77 -0.22
CA PRO A 184 5.61 -6.62 0.04
C PRO A 184 4.39 -6.56 -0.90
N LEU A 185 3.32 -5.89 -0.43
CA LEU A 185 2.12 -5.58 -1.20
C LEU A 185 2.13 -4.13 -1.65
N GLY A 186 2.20 -3.89 -2.95
CA GLY A 186 1.98 -2.58 -3.56
C GLY A 186 0.48 -2.31 -3.77
N VAL A 187 0.02 -1.12 -3.39
CA VAL A 187 -1.39 -0.73 -3.48
C VAL A 187 -1.55 0.42 -4.44
N ILE A 188 -2.19 0.19 -5.60
CA ILE A 188 -2.46 1.23 -6.59
C ILE A 188 -3.94 1.57 -6.58
N PRO A 189 -4.29 2.82 -6.21
CA PRO A 189 -5.68 3.25 -6.06
C PRO A 189 -6.39 3.33 -7.41
N ALA A 190 -7.38 2.47 -7.62
CA ALA A 190 -8.27 2.48 -8.79
C ALA A 190 -9.71 2.15 -8.41
N GLY A 191 -10.08 2.36 -7.18
CA GLY A 191 -11.44 2.21 -6.65
C GLY A 191 -12.06 3.54 -6.26
N THR A 192 -13.23 3.48 -5.64
CA THR A 192 -14.00 4.67 -5.24
C THR A 192 -13.47 5.33 -3.96
N SER A 193 -13.16 4.55 -2.93
CA SER A 193 -12.77 5.07 -1.61
C SER A 193 -11.25 5.11 -1.45
N ASN A 194 -10.57 4.02 -1.76
CA ASN A 194 -9.11 3.86 -1.69
C ASN A 194 -8.53 4.30 -0.34
N ILE A 195 -9.19 3.88 0.76
CA ILE A 195 -8.84 4.27 2.14
C ILE A 195 -7.42 3.81 2.47
N LEU A 196 -7.08 2.56 2.10
CA LEU A 196 -5.75 2.03 2.37
C LEU A 196 -4.67 2.81 1.60
N ALA A 197 -4.87 3.06 0.31
CA ALA A 197 -3.92 3.85 -0.48
C ALA A 197 -3.78 5.28 0.07
N HIS A 198 -4.89 5.92 0.49
CA HIS A 198 -4.85 7.24 1.11
C HIS A 198 -4.08 7.21 2.44
N THR A 199 -4.27 6.18 3.25
CA THR A 199 -3.54 5.99 4.50
C THR A 199 -2.04 5.80 4.27
N LEU A 200 -1.66 5.05 3.23
CA LEU A 200 -0.25 4.75 2.92
C LEU A 200 0.49 5.94 2.29
N TYR A 201 -0.13 6.64 1.37
CA TYR A 201 0.54 7.66 0.54
C TYR A 201 0.11 9.11 0.86
N GLY A 202 -0.90 9.30 1.69
CA GLY A 202 -1.50 10.62 1.96
C GLY A 202 -2.33 11.16 0.78
N ILE A 203 -2.39 10.45 -0.34
CA ILE A 203 -3.06 10.85 -1.58
C ILE A 203 -3.56 9.63 -2.38
N LYS A 204 -4.64 9.81 -3.13
CA LYS A 204 -5.21 8.77 -4.03
C LYS A 204 -4.73 8.99 -5.47
N HIS A 205 -3.44 8.80 -5.72
CA HIS A 205 -2.85 9.08 -7.02
C HIS A 205 -2.04 7.88 -7.51
N ALA A 206 -2.46 7.27 -8.62
CA ALA A 206 -1.89 6.02 -9.12
C ALA A 206 -0.40 6.14 -9.49
N VAL A 207 0.00 7.24 -10.13
CA VAL A 207 1.41 7.49 -10.49
C VAL A 207 2.27 7.60 -9.24
N THR A 208 1.81 8.31 -8.19
CA THR A 208 2.53 8.40 -6.91
C THR A 208 2.73 7.03 -6.30
N ALA A 209 1.67 6.22 -6.21
CA ALA A 209 1.75 4.86 -5.69
C ALA A 209 2.73 3.99 -6.49
N THR A 210 2.67 4.09 -7.83
CA THR A 210 3.58 3.37 -8.73
C THR A 210 5.03 3.77 -8.50
N LEU A 211 5.32 5.06 -8.37
CA LEU A 211 6.68 5.56 -8.12
C LEU A 211 7.20 5.11 -6.76
N HIS A 212 6.38 5.08 -5.71
CA HIS A 212 6.79 4.49 -4.42
C HIS A 212 7.17 3.01 -4.57
N ILE A 213 6.43 2.24 -5.36
CA ILE A 213 6.74 0.83 -5.63
C ILE A 213 8.06 0.72 -6.41
N VAL A 214 8.22 1.48 -7.48
CA VAL A 214 9.43 1.50 -8.32
C VAL A 214 10.67 1.88 -7.51
N MET A 215 10.53 2.83 -6.59
CA MET A 215 11.62 3.31 -5.72
C MET A 215 11.92 2.35 -4.56
N GLY A 216 11.10 1.31 -4.35
CA GLY A 216 11.28 0.33 -3.29
C GLY A 216 11.00 0.89 -1.89
N HIS A 217 10.08 1.84 -1.78
CA HIS A 217 9.65 2.38 -0.49
C HIS A 217 8.72 1.39 0.20
N ILE A 218 9.25 0.64 1.17
CA ILE A 218 8.54 -0.38 1.93
C ILE A 218 8.33 0.11 3.36
N GLN A 219 7.11 -0.07 3.88
CA GLN A 219 6.78 0.21 5.27
C GLN A 219 5.95 -0.94 5.86
N PRO A 220 6.16 -1.28 7.15
CA PRO A 220 5.36 -2.27 7.83
C PRO A 220 3.94 -1.74 8.06
N VAL A 221 2.95 -2.63 7.97
CA VAL A 221 1.55 -2.34 8.24
C VAL A 221 0.98 -3.47 9.08
N ASP A 222 0.25 -3.14 10.15
CA ASP A 222 -0.44 -4.13 10.95
C ASP A 222 -1.68 -4.65 10.23
N VAL A 223 -1.93 -5.95 10.42
CA VAL A 223 -3.09 -6.66 9.88
C VAL A 223 -3.71 -7.49 11.00
N CYS A 224 -5.04 -7.44 11.11
CA CYS A 224 -5.79 -8.28 12.04
C CYS A 224 -6.16 -9.62 11.41
N SER A 225 -6.14 -10.69 12.20
CA SER A 225 -6.83 -11.92 11.89
C SER A 225 -8.23 -11.90 12.51
N PHE A 226 -9.25 -12.11 11.70
CA PHE A 226 -10.64 -12.23 12.12
C PHE A 226 -11.01 -13.70 12.07
N SER A 227 -11.42 -14.27 13.21
CA SER A 227 -11.75 -15.69 13.33
C SER A 227 -12.98 -15.92 14.19
N THR A 228 -13.65 -17.04 13.94
CA THR A 228 -14.58 -17.66 14.88
C THR A 228 -13.79 -18.58 15.83
N PRO A 229 -14.43 -19.13 16.87
CA PRO A 229 -13.76 -20.13 17.72
C PRO A 229 -13.23 -21.36 16.95
N SER A 230 -13.80 -21.65 15.76
CA SER A 230 -13.48 -22.87 14.99
C SER A 230 -12.64 -22.62 13.74
N LYS A 231 -12.60 -21.38 13.20
CA LYS A 231 -11.88 -21.12 11.95
C LYS A 231 -11.51 -19.65 11.74
N LEU A 232 -10.41 -19.44 11.00
CA LEU A 232 -10.05 -18.14 10.44
C LEU A 232 -11.09 -17.75 9.38
N LEU A 233 -11.65 -16.55 9.51
CA LEU A 233 -12.53 -15.98 8.51
C LEU A 233 -11.72 -15.18 7.49
N ARG A 234 -10.85 -14.29 7.96
CA ARG A 234 -10.08 -13.40 7.09
C ARG A 234 -8.91 -12.72 7.82
N PHE A 235 -7.85 -12.40 7.07
CA PHE A 235 -6.92 -11.33 7.42
C PHE A 235 -7.44 -10.01 6.83
N GLY A 236 -7.34 -8.91 7.56
CA GLY A 236 -7.82 -7.61 7.11
C GLY A 236 -7.33 -6.44 7.95
N PHE A 237 -7.55 -5.23 7.46
CA PHE A 237 -7.06 -3.98 8.09
C PHE A 237 -8.10 -3.36 9.02
N SER A 238 -9.36 -3.67 8.83
CA SER A 238 -10.45 -3.18 9.66
C SER A 238 -11.68 -4.07 9.57
N ALA A 239 -12.48 -4.07 10.63
CA ALA A 239 -13.82 -4.66 10.67
C ALA A 239 -14.78 -3.74 11.41
N MET A 240 -16.05 -3.78 11.04
CA MET A 240 -17.12 -3.02 11.68
C MET A 240 -18.31 -3.93 11.99
N PHE A 241 -18.97 -3.65 13.10
CA PHE A 241 -20.22 -4.29 13.53
C PHE A 241 -21.25 -3.21 13.89
N GLY A 242 -22.54 -3.41 13.57
CA GLY A 242 -23.60 -2.45 13.81
C GLY A 242 -23.79 -1.45 12.67
N PHE A 243 -23.96 -0.17 12.97
CA PHE A 243 -24.29 0.91 12.01
C PHE A 243 -23.37 0.95 10.79
N GLY A 244 -22.03 0.96 11.00
CA GLY A 244 -21.07 1.03 9.91
C GLY A 244 -21.14 -0.18 8.99
N ALA A 245 -21.25 -1.38 9.54
CA ALA A 245 -21.40 -2.61 8.78
C ALA A 245 -22.69 -2.61 7.95
N ARG A 246 -23.83 -2.21 8.54
CA ARG A 246 -25.12 -2.09 7.83
C ARG A 246 -25.06 -1.07 6.70
N THR A 247 -24.42 0.09 6.95
CA THR A 247 -24.24 1.13 5.92
C THR A 247 -23.42 0.61 4.74
N LEU A 248 -22.30 -0.07 5.01
CA LEU A 248 -21.48 -0.67 3.95
C LEU A 248 -22.22 -1.75 3.17
N ALA A 249 -22.92 -2.66 3.87
CA ALA A 249 -23.70 -3.71 3.24
C ALA A 249 -24.82 -3.14 2.36
N LEU A 250 -25.51 -2.07 2.82
CA LEU A 250 -26.53 -1.39 2.04
C LEU A 250 -25.94 -0.70 0.81
N ALA A 251 -24.79 -0.04 0.95
CA ALA A 251 -24.10 0.56 -0.18
C ALA A 251 -23.68 -0.50 -1.22
N GLU A 252 -23.19 -1.67 -0.78
CA GLU A 252 -22.84 -2.77 -1.67
C GLU A 252 -24.06 -3.33 -2.43
N LYS A 253 -25.19 -3.50 -1.76
CA LYS A 253 -26.45 -3.94 -2.38
C LYS A 253 -26.91 -3.01 -3.50
N HIS A 254 -26.54 -1.73 -3.45
CA HIS A 254 -26.97 -0.71 -4.42
C HIS A 254 -25.86 -0.28 -5.39
N ARG A 255 -24.98 -1.21 -5.80
CA ARG A 255 -23.86 -0.94 -6.74
C ARG A 255 -24.29 -0.34 -8.08
N TRP A 256 -25.53 -0.51 -8.47
CA TRP A 256 -26.11 0.08 -9.68
C TRP A 256 -26.24 1.61 -9.61
N MET A 257 -26.29 2.19 -8.40
CA MET A 257 -26.31 3.64 -8.20
C MET A 257 -24.92 4.29 -8.38
N PRO A 258 -24.85 5.56 -8.82
CA PRO A 258 -23.61 6.32 -8.80
C PRO A 258 -22.98 6.35 -7.41
N SER A 259 -21.66 6.25 -7.35
CA SER A 259 -20.92 6.01 -6.10
C SER A 259 -21.20 7.02 -4.99
N ASN A 260 -21.30 8.33 -5.31
CA ASN A 260 -21.55 9.36 -4.31
C ASN A 260 -22.99 9.25 -3.77
N GLN A 261 -23.98 9.20 -4.66
CA GLN A 261 -25.39 9.06 -4.30
C GLN A 261 -25.66 7.78 -3.49
N ARG A 262 -24.98 6.68 -3.84
CA ARG A 262 -25.10 5.39 -3.16
C ARG A 262 -24.63 5.46 -1.70
N LYS A 263 -23.52 6.16 -1.44
CA LYS A 263 -22.98 6.32 -0.09
C LYS A 263 -23.92 7.17 0.77
N ASP A 264 -24.37 8.28 0.24
CA ASP A 264 -25.30 9.18 0.93
C ASP A 264 -26.65 8.50 1.19
N PHE A 265 -27.19 7.80 0.21
CA PHE A 265 -28.40 7.01 0.36
C PHE A 265 -28.26 5.94 1.45
N ALA A 266 -27.18 5.16 1.42
CA ALA A 266 -26.94 4.12 2.41
C ALA A 266 -26.78 4.71 3.81
N PHE A 267 -26.06 5.81 3.95
CA PHE A 267 -25.86 6.49 5.22
C PHE A 267 -27.19 7.02 5.78
N ILE A 268 -27.95 7.79 5.01
CA ILE A 268 -29.24 8.37 5.42
C ILE A 268 -30.24 7.27 5.79
N LYS A 269 -30.36 6.22 4.97
CA LYS A 269 -31.28 5.11 5.23
C LYS A 269 -30.90 4.33 6.49
N THR A 270 -29.62 4.08 6.73
CA THR A 270 -29.16 3.40 7.95
C THR A 270 -29.32 4.30 9.18
N LEU A 271 -29.16 5.62 9.01
CA LEU A 271 -29.36 6.60 10.08
C LEU A 271 -30.85 6.70 10.48
N ALA A 272 -31.77 6.63 9.50
CA ALA A 272 -33.20 6.63 9.75
C ALA A 272 -33.71 5.37 10.50
N ASP A 273 -32.97 4.25 10.38
CA ASP A 273 -33.26 2.98 11.07
C ASP A 273 -32.10 2.63 12.04
N LEU A 274 -31.83 3.54 12.98
CA LEU A 274 -30.81 3.36 14.01
C LEU A 274 -31.25 2.26 14.98
N LYS A 275 -30.51 1.14 14.95
CA LYS A 275 -30.69 0.01 15.86
C LYS A 275 -29.40 -0.26 16.61
N PRO A 276 -29.37 -0.03 17.93
CA PRO A 276 -28.27 -0.52 18.75
C PRO A 276 -28.30 -2.05 18.81
N GLU A 277 -27.12 -2.64 18.80
CA GLU A 277 -26.93 -4.08 18.94
C GLU A 277 -26.49 -4.38 20.37
N GLU A 278 -27.17 -5.30 21.05
CA GLU A 278 -26.73 -5.79 22.34
C GLU A 278 -25.56 -6.76 22.17
N CYS A 279 -24.42 -6.43 22.74
CA CYS A 279 -23.26 -7.31 22.71
C CYS A 279 -22.35 -7.15 23.92
N GLU A 280 -21.55 -8.18 24.19
CA GLU A 280 -20.44 -8.16 25.13
C GLU A 280 -19.13 -8.09 24.34
N LEU A 281 -18.30 -7.11 24.68
CA LEU A 281 -16.95 -6.94 24.15
C LEU A 281 -15.95 -7.35 25.22
N SER A 282 -15.12 -8.33 24.90
CA SER A 282 -13.96 -8.69 25.71
C SER A 282 -12.68 -8.28 25.00
N PHE A 283 -11.79 -7.58 25.66
CA PHE A 283 -10.54 -7.10 25.08
C PHE A 283 -9.41 -7.10 26.09
N LEU A 284 -8.19 -7.19 25.59
CA LEU A 284 -6.98 -7.09 26.38
C LEU A 284 -6.37 -5.70 26.16
N PRO A 285 -6.40 -4.81 27.16
CA PRO A 285 -5.84 -3.48 27.03
C PRO A 285 -4.32 -3.53 26.92
N LEU A 286 -3.74 -2.70 26.08
CA LEU A 286 -2.30 -2.52 26.01
C LEU A 286 -1.82 -1.84 27.30
N GLN A 287 -0.97 -2.49 28.06
CA GLN A 287 -0.28 -1.86 29.19
C GLN A 287 0.86 -1.00 28.63
N ILE A 288 0.63 0.29 28.49
CA ILE A 288 1.70 1.25 28.21
C ILE A 288 2.50 1.38 29.51
N PRO A 289 3.81 1.06 29.54
CA PRO A 289 4.63 1.39 30.70
C PRO A 289 4.57 2.90 30.90
N GLN A 290 4.00 3.36 32.01
CA GLN A 290 4.15 4.75 32.42
C GLN A 290 5.66 4.98 32.60
N GLU A 291 6.24 5.85 31.77
CA GLU A 291 7.54 6.44 32.04
C GLU A 291 7.38 7.38 33.22
N ASP A 292 7.43 6.80 34.43
CA ASP A 292 7.58 7.60 35.66
C ASP A 292 8.98 8.24 35.58
N SER A 293 8.96 9.54 35.33
CA SER A 293 10.06 10.45 35.54
C SER A 293 10.41 10.50 37.03
N HIS A 294 11.20 9.59 37.56
CA HIS A 294 12.07 9.80 38.70
C HIS A 294 13.02 8.59 38.89
N GLU A 295 14.27 8.92 38.84
CA GLU A 295 15.46 8.12 39.10
C GLU A 295 15.49 7.65 40.58
N ASN A 296 14.84 6.53 40.92
CA ASN A 296 15.15 5.78 42.16
C ASN A 296 14.25 4.52 42.27
N ASP A 297 14.47 3.48 41.49
CA ASP A 297 13.94 2.16 41.86
C ASP A 297 14.42 1.02 40.94
N ARG A 298 15.75 0.87 40.80
CA ARG A 298 16.30 -0.36 40.16
C ARG A 298 15.93 -1.67 40.89
N LYS A 299 15.62 -1.59 42.17
CA LYS A 299 15.24 -2.76 42.99
C LYS A 299 13.76 -3.16 42.90
N LYS A 300 12.88 -2.27 42.43
CA LYS A 300 11.44 -2.56 42.23
C LYS A 300 11.18 -3.22 40.88
N LYS A 301 11.99 -2.93 39.85
CA LYS A 301 11.86 -3.52 38.52
C LYS A 301 12.10 -5.03 38.46
N GLU A 302 12.94 -5.58 39.33
CA GLU A 302 13.18 -7.02 39.39
C GLU A 302 12.03 -7.84 40.05
N LYS A 303 11.30 -7.24 40.99
CA LYS A 303 10.13 -7.87 41.62
C LYS A 303 8.89 -7.88 40.74
N ILE A 304 8.73 -6.90 39.84
CA ILE A 304 7.59 -6.82 38.90
C ILE A 304 7.76 -7.81 37.72
N ARG A 305 9.00 -8.12 37.31
CA ARG A 305 9.29 -9.14 36.30
C ARG A 305 8.98 -10.57 36.72
N LYS A 306 8.87 -10.88 38.01
CA LYS A 306 8.57 -12.23 38.56
C LYS A 306 7.11 -12.46 38.88
N LYS A 307 6.25 -11.45 38.88
CA LYS A 307 4.80 -11.63 38.97
C LYS A 307 4.26 -11.64 37.55
N GLY A 308 4.08 -12.85 36.98
CA GLY A 308 3.42 -13.03 35.69
C GLY A 308 2.13 -12.22 35.70
N SER A 309 2.08 -11.16 34.89
CA SER A 309 0.86 -10.41 34.67
C SER A 309 -0.10 -11.40 34.02
N LYS A 310 -1.08 -11.91 34.77
CA LYS A 310 -2.22 -12.57 34.19
C LYS A 310 -2.87 -11.54 33.29
N ASP A 311 -2.92 -11.83 31.99
CA ASP A 311 -3.65 -11.05 31.02
C ASP A 311 -5.05 -10.79 31.56
N GLN A 312 -5.32 -9.58 32.02
CA GLN A 312 -6.61 -9.20 32.59
C GLN A 312 -7.52 -8.74 31.43
N TRP A 313 -8.31 -9.69 30.92
CA TRP A 313 -9.37 -9.35 29.97
C TRP A 313 -10.39 -8.42 30.61
N GLN A 314 -10.65 -7.29 29.96
CA GLN A 314 -11.73 -6.38 30.30
C GLN A 314 -12.96 -6.75 29.49
N LYS A 315 -14.13 -6.60 30.12
CA LYS A 315 -15.43 -6.87 29.51
C LYS A 315 -16.30 -5.64 29.62
N ILE A 316 -16.97 -5.30 28.50
CA ILE A 316 -17.96 -4.24 28.43
C ILE A 316 -19.21 -4.84 27.78
N GLN A 317 -20.34 -4.83 28.50
CA GLN A 317 -21.64 -5.25 28.00
C GLN A 317 -22.57 -4.05 27.84
N GLY A 318 -23.34 -4.00 26.75
CA GLY A 318 -24.30 -2.95 26.51
C GLY A 318 -24.85 -2.91 25.11
N HIS A 319 -25.60 -1.85 24.83
CA HIS A 319 -26.16 -1.57 23.51
C HIS A 319 -25.20 -0.66 22.74
N PHE A 320 -24.60 -1.16 21.66
CA PHE A 320 -23.66 -0.42 20.84
C PHE A 320 -24.26 -0.06 19.48
N LEU A 321 -24.17 1.18 19.09
CA LEU A 321 -24.53 1.60 17.74
C LEU A 321 -23.54 1.09 16.71
N ASN A 322 -22.26 1.10 17.06
CA ASN A 322 -21.19 0.67 16.18
C ASN A 322 -19.98 0.21 16.99
N VAL A 323 -19.38 -0.89 16.58
CA VAL A 323 -18.06 -1.35 17.05
C VAL A 323 -17.14 -1.38 15.84
N SER A 324 -15.98 -0.75 15.95
CA SER A 324 -14.97 -0.73 14.89
C SER A 324 -13.62 -1.22 15.41
N ILE A 325 -13.05 -2.16 14.69
CA ILE A 325 -11.70 -2.68 14.93
C ILE A 325 -10.85 -2.18 13.77
N MET A 326 -9.76 -1.48 14.06
CA MET A 326 -8.90 -0.86 13.04
C MET A 326 -7.44 -1.09 13.37
N ALA A 327 -6.71 -1.72 12.44
CA ALA A 327 -5.26 -1.92 12.53
C ALA A 327 -4.48 -0.73 11.94
N ILE A 328 -5.16 0.11 11.15
CA ILE A 328 -4.58 1.29 10.48
C ILE A 328 -5.41 2.53 10.76
N PRO A 329 -4.84 3.76 10.65
CA PRO A 329 -5.57 5.00 10.93
C PRO A 329 -6.84 5.22 10.09
N CYS A 330 -6.97 4.60 8.92
CA CYS A 330 -8.12 4.74 8.01
C CYS A 330 -8.37 6.21 7.62
N LEU A 331 -7.36 6.86 7.03
CA LEU A 331 -7.46 8.24 6.55
C LEU A 331 -8.49 8.35 5.41
N CYS A 332 -9.35 9.33 5.47
CA CYS A 332 -10.29 9.64 4.40
C CYS A 332 -10.64 11.14 4.38
N SER A 333 -11.32 11.59 3.33
CA SER A 333 -11.71 13.01 3.20
C SER A 333 -12.58 13.52 4.36
N MET A 334 -13.40 12.65 4.95
CA MET A 334 -14.25 12.98 6.11
C MET A 334 -13.50 12.87 7.45
N ALA A 335 -12.40 12.15 7.50
CA ALA A 335 -11.54 11.99 8.67
C ALA A 335 -10.06 12.15 8.26
N PRO A 336 -9.58 13.40 8.09
CA PRO A 336 -8.20 13.67 7.64
C PRO A 336 -7.13 13.19 8.64
N ARG A 337 -7.49 13.07 9.92
CA ARG A 337 -6.63 12.50 10.96
C ARG A 337 -6.80 10.99 11.12
N GLY A 338 -7.71 10.39 10.36
CA GLY A 338 -8.12 9.00 10.46
C GLY A 338 -9.27 8.75 11.42
N LEU A 339 -9.96 7.63 11.20
CA LEU A 339 -11.00 7.15 12.11
C LEU A 339 -10.38 6.57 13.40
N ALA A 340 -9.12 6.12 13.35
CA ALA A 340 -8.35 5.61 14.48
C ALA A 340 -6.99 6.33 14.57
N PRO A 341 -6.93 7.62 14.95
CA PRO A 341 -5.72 8.44 14.89
C PRO A 341 -4.59 7.94 15.81
N ASN A 342 -4.92 7.20 16.87
CA ASN A 342 -3.95 6.69 17.83
C ASN A 342 -3.20 5.43 17.36
N THR A 343 -3.60 4.83 16.22
CA THR A 343 -2.83 3.74 15.57
C THR A 343 -1.61 4.27 14.81
N SER A 344 -1.44 5.59 14.74
CA SER A 344 -0.38 6.28 13.98
C SER A 344 1.03 6.16 14.57
N SER A 345 1.22 5.54 15.74
CA SER A 345 2.56 5.22 16.27
C SER A 345 3.41 4.33 15.35
N ILE A 346 2.78 3.71 14.35
CA ILE A 346 3.42 2.84 13.36
C ILE A 346 3.91 3.64 12.12
N PHE A 347 3.47 4.90 11.94
CA PHE A 347 3.80 5.74 10.78
C PHE A 347 4.56 7.04 11.18
N PRO A 348 5.76 6.95 11.79
CA PRO A 348 6.51 8.16 12.15
C PRO A 348 6.97 8.98 10.92
N SER A 349 7.04 8.35 9.74
CA SER A 349 7.52 8.97 8.49
C SER A 349 6.47 9.77 7.71
N LEU A 350 5.17 9.67 8.08
CA LEU A 350 4.10 10.44 7.43
C LEU A 350 3.81 11.81 8.09
N ARG A 351 4.60 12.22 9.09
CA ARG A 351 4.57 13.62 9.51
C ARG A 351 5.24 14.44 8.42
N PRO A 352 4.56 15.40 7.79
CA PRO A 352 5.23 16.32 6.90
C PRO A 352 6.31 17.02 7.73
N THR A 353 7.57 16.79 7.40
CA THR A 353 8.64 17.64 7.91
C THR A 353 8.29 19.05 7.51
N PRO A 354 8.18 20.02 8.46
CA PRO A 354 7.95 21.39 8.08
C PRO A 354 9.14 21.82 7.21
N PHE A 355 8.85 22.16 5.95
CA PHE A 355 9.83 22.77 5.09
C PHE A 355 10.35 24.02 5.81
N LYS A 356 11.61 23.99 6.27
CA LYS A 356 12.32 25.22 6.59
C LYS A 356 12.42 26.02 5.29
N LYS A 357 11.83 27.22 5.33
CA LYS A 357 11.96 28.25 4.27
C LYS A 357 13.42 28.60 4.04
#